data_43f9587f39f96e469d657769c9a9c906
#
_entry.id   43f9587f39f96e469d657769c9a9c906
#
_cell.length_a   1.000
_cell.length_b   1.000
_cell.length_c   1.000
_cell.angle_alpha   90.00
_cell.angle_beta   90.00
_cell.angle_gamma   90.00
#
_symmetry.space_group_name_H-M   'P 1'
#
loop_
_entity.id
_entity.type
_entity.pdbx_description
1 polymer ?
#
loop_
_entity_poly.entity_id
_entity_poly.type
_entity_poly.pdbx_seq_one_letter_code
_entity_poly.pdbx_strand_id
1 'polypeptide(L)'
;MKNKKLTNSEEIAKLYTDTYRTRMPLYNDYVFHRIYGSDTEESKAALVGLLNIILERKDDPIRRLEIKNPIDIGDWILDKDTTMDIKAETDSGELLTIEMQVSHLTDYRCRILFYGGRLVNSSLKSGEPYGNMKKSIVVSIIESKLFPKDIGCHSIFSVREQNTGHRFCDRLEFHFLELGKVDPRKPLEEMTQIEKLAVYLRYADDENYKDSIQEICGSEEGIIMAENLYRTVTKEEREAAWAECRMMYQHDMASMREDARKAGRAAGLAEGEAIGAAQKQREIAKNLKVLGVGTAEIIKATGLSAEEVEEL
;
A
#
# COMPACT_ATOMS: atom_id res chain seq x y z
N MET A 1 31.38 9.83 9.34
CA MET A 1 30.78 8.51 9.08
C MET A 1 29.61 8.73 8.13
N LYS A 2 29.64 8.17 6.91
CA LYS A 2 28.57 8.32 5.91
C LYS A 2 27.38 7.48 6.38
N ASN A 3 26.25 8.13 6.71
CA ASN A 3 24.97 7.45 6.92
C ASN A 3 24.57 6.76 5.60
N LYS A 4 24.76 5.44 5.56
CA LYS A 4 24.26 4.61 4.48
C LYS A 4 22.73 4.63 4.62
N LYS A 5 22.00 5.22 3.66
CA LYS A 5 20.55 5.04 3.58
C LYS A 5 20.29 3.55 3.44
N LEU A 6 19.58 2.97 4.40
CA LEU A 6 19.11 1.61 4.32
C LEU A 6 18.21 1.46 3.07
N THR A 7 18.29 0.34 2.39
CA THR A 7 17.34 0.00 1.34
C THR A 7 15.98 -0.32 1.99
N ASN A 8 14.90 -0.19 1.24
CA ASN A 8 13.53 -0.45 1.74
C ASN A 8 13.41 -1.87 2.36
N SER A 9 14.11 -2.86 1.79
CA SER A 9 14.17 -4.23 2.33
C SER A 9 14.94 -4.33 3.65
N GLU A 10 15.98 -3.50 3.87
CA GLU A 10 16.71 -3.46 5.14
C GLU A 10 15.91 -2.78 6.24
N GLU A 11 15.12 -1.76 5.90
CA GLU A 11 14.17 -1.13 6.83
C GLU A 11 13.05 -2.10 7.24
N ILE A 12 12.46 -2.81 6.29
CA ILE A 12 11.45 -3.84 6.55
C ILE A 12 12.04 -4.99 7.39
N ALA A 13 13.22 -5.50 7.05
CA ALA A 13 13.89 -6.54 7.82
C ALA A 13 14.16 -6.08 9.27
N LYS A 14 14.50 -4.80 9.47
CA LYS A 14 14.72 -4.22 10.80
C LYS A 14 13.43 -4.15 11.62
N LEU A 15 12.29 -3.86 11.00
CA LEU A 15 10.98 -3.90 11.65
C LEU A 15 10.66 -5.30 12.24
N TYR A 16 11.10 -6.37 11.56
CA TYR A 16 10.86 -7.76 12.00
C TYR A 16 11.94 -8.32 12.94
N THR A 17 13.06 -7.63 13.11
CA THR A 17 14.18 -8.10 13.94
C THR A 17 14.44 -7.22 15.17
N ASP A 18 13.69 -6.12 15.34
CA ASP A 18 13.92 -5.18 16.43
C ASP A 18 13.42 -5.77 17.76
N THR A 19 14.38 -6.22 18.58
CA THR A 19 14.13 -6.85 19.90
C THR A 19 13.72 -5.84 20.98
N TYR A 20 13.72 -4.54 20.67
CA TYR A 20 13.36 -3.46 21.61
C TYR A 20 11.86 -3.18 21.71
N ARG A 21 11.04 -3.79 20.84
CA ARG A 21 9.60 -3.60 20.87
C ARG A 21 8.95 -4.58 21.83
N THR A 22 8.33 -4.07 22.87
CA THR A 22 7.61 -4.87 23.87
C THR A 22 6.23 -5.34 23.37
N ARG A 23 5.70 -4.67 22.34
CA ARG A 23 4.38 -4.93 21.74
C ARG A 23 4.54 -5.10 20.23
N MET A 24 3.59 -5.75 19.59
CA MET A 24 3.55 -5.87 18.14
C MET A 24 3.01 -4.60 17.50
N PRO A 25 3.60 -4.06 16.40
CA PRO A 25 3.09 -2.87 15.76
C PRO A 25 1.59 -2.95 15.42
N LEU A 26 0.85 -1.85 15.64
CA LEU A 26 -0.56 -1.76 15.28
C LEU A 26 -0.82 -1.85 13.77
N TYR A 27 0.17 -1.46 12.96
CA TYR A 27 0.11 -1.61 11.50
C TYR A 27 0.49 -3.02 11.02
N ASN A 28 0.66 -3.98 11.94
CA ASN A 28 0.71 -5.39 11.58
C ASN A 28 -0.70 -5.87 11.23
N ASP A 29 -0.85 -6.60 10.13
CA ASP A 29 -2.13 -7.05 9.60
C ASP A 29 -2.97 -7.80 10.63
N TYR A 30 -2.38 -8.76 11.36
CA TYR A 30 -3.07 -9.48 12.42
C TYR A 30 -3.57 -8.57 13.53
N VAL A 31 -2.70 -7.72 14.07
CA VAL A 31 -3.05 -6.82 15.18
C VAL A 31 -4.12 -5.83 14.74
N PHE A 32 -3.99 -5.29 13.53
CA PHE A 32 -4.99 -4.38 12.97
C PHE A 32 -6.36 -5.05 12.86
N HIS A 33 -6.43 -6.24 12.27
CA HIS A 33 -7.67 -7.01 12.16
C HIS A 33 -8.23 -7.42 13.53
N ARG A 34 -7.38 -7.82 14.47
CA ARG A 34 -7.79 -8.16 15.84
C ARG A 34 -8.49 -7.01 16.54
N ILE A 35 -8.05 -5.77 16.28
CA ILE A 35 -8.58 -4.57 16.93
C ILE A 35 -9.77 -4.01 16.17
N TYR A 36 -9.72 -3.95 14.85
CA TYR A 36 -10.68 -3.23 14.03
C TYR A 36 -11.60 -4.12 13.17
N GLY A 37 -11.27 -5.39 12.99
CA GLY A 37 -11.96 -6.31 12.08
C GLY A 37 -12.74 -7.45 12.76
N SER A 38 -12.70 -7.55 14.10
CA SER A 38 -13.44 -8.58 14.83
C SER A 38 -14.92 -8.22 14.98
N ASP A 39 -15.81 -9.23 14.94
CA ASP A 39 -17.25 -9.02 15.13
C ASP A 39 -17.63 -8.89 16.61
N THR A 40 -17.02 -7.92 17.31
CA THR A 40 -17.34 -7.56 18.70
C THR A 40 -17.76 -6.10 18.75
N GLU A 41 -18.56 -5.72 19.72
CA GLU A 41 -19.01 -4.34 19.87
C GLU A 41 -17.84 -3.38 20.14
N GLU A 42 -16.83 -3.84 20.87
CA GLU A 42 -15.61 -3.07 21.15
C GLU A 42 -14.79 -2.82 19.87
N SER A 43 -14.65 -3.84 18.99
CA SER A 43 -13.95 -3.71 17.71
C SER A 43 -14.71 -2.77 16.77
N LYS A 44 -16.04 -2.91 16.69
CA LYS A 44 -16.89 -1.99 15.91
C LYS A 44 -16.77 -0.56 16.40
N ALA A 45 -16.77 -0.35 17.71
CA ALA A 45 -16.60 0.99 18.30
C ALA A 45 -15.20 1.56 17.99
N ALA A 46 -14.14 0.76 18.08
CA ALA A 46 -12.79 1.17 17.69
C ALA A 46 -12.73 1.53 16.20
N LEU A 47 -13.35 0.74 15.32
CA LEU A 47 -13.41 1.00 13.88
C LEU A 47 -14.22 2.28 13.57
N VAL A 48 -15.33 2.51 14.25
CA VAL A 48 -16.10 3.76 14.14
C VAL A 48 -15.23 4.96 14.50
N GLY A 49 -14.47 4.88 15.60
CA GLY A 49 -13.54 5.92 16.01
C GLY A 49 -12.46 6.21 14.98
N LEU A 50 -11.81 5.15 14.45
CA LEU A 50 -10.82 5.24 13.38
C LEU A 50 -11.38 5.95 12.15
N LEU A 51 -12.54 5.51 11.69
CA LEU A 51 -13.18 6.02 10.47
C LEU A 51 -13.64 7.48 10.65
N ASN A 52 -14.21 7.85 11.77
CA ASN A 52 -14.61 9.24 12.03
C ASN A 52 -13.42 10.21 11.98
N ILE A 53 -12.25 9.79 12.45
CA ILE A 53 -11.03 10.59 12.37
C ILE A 53 -10.55 10.67 10.91
N ILE A 54 -10.41 9.54 10.20
CA ILE A 54 -9.88 9.51 8.82
C ILE A 54 -10.81 10.22 7.84
N LEU A 55 -12.12 10.04 7.99
CA LEU A 55 -13.14 10.66 7.14
C LEU A 55 -13.52 12.09 7.58
N GLU A 56 -12.88 12.60 8.64
CA GLU A 56 -13.12 13.93 9.21
C GLU A 56 -14.61 14.21 9.54
N ARG A 57 -15.31 13.17 10.04
CA ARG A 57 -16.76 13.19 10.32
C ARG A 57 -17.10 13.87 11.63
N LYS A 58 -16.89 15.20 11.72
CA LYS A 58 -17.23 15.97 12.94
C LYS A 58 -18.70 16.29 13.05
N ASP A 59 -19.32 16.72 11.95
CA ASP A 59 -20.73 17.20 11.96
C ASP A 59 -21.71 16.05 11.73
N ASP A 60 -21.32 15.01 11.00
CA ASP A 60 -22.13 13.83 10.70
C ASP A 60 -21.33 12.55 10.97
N PRO A 61 -21.09 12.20 12.23
CA PRO A 61 -20.28 11.04 12.58
C PRO A 61 -20.99 9.72 12.27
N ILE A 62 -20.21 8.74 11.82
CA ILE A 62 -20.64 7.35 11.80
C ILE A 62 -20.92 6.94 13.23
N ARG A 63 -22.12 6.44 13.51
CA ARG A 63 -22.52 6.00 14.84
C ARG A 63 -22.46 4.50 15.01
N ARG A 64 -22.76 3.77 13.92
CA ARG A 64 -22.75 2.31 13.89
C ARG A 64 -22.28 1.83 12.53
N LEU A 65 -21.73 0.63 12.52
CA LEU A 65 -21.39 -0.07 11.30
C LEU A 65 -21.55 -1.59 11.54
N GLU A 66 -21.66 -2.30 10.43
CA GLU A 66 -21.65 -3.76 10.39
C GLU A 66 -20.43 -4.22 9.61
N ILE A 67 -19.64 -5.13 10.19
CA ILE A 67 -18.51 -5.74 9.49
C ILE A 67 -19.09 -6.85 8.60
N LYS A 68 -18.81 -6.78 7.30
CA LYS A 68 -19.39 -7.70 6.31
C LYS A 68 -18.55 -8.96 6.08
N ASN A 69 -17.30 -8.94 6.49
CA ASN A 69 -16.37 -10.06 6.40
C ASN A 69 -15.58 -10.21 7.70
N PRO A 70 -16.25 -10.44 8.85
CA PRO A 70 -15.53 -10.64 10.09
C PRO A 70 -14.62 -11.85 9.96
N ILE A 71 -13.37 -11.70 10.42
CA ILE A 71 -12.39 -12.79 10.42
C ILE A 71 -12.43 -13.44 11.79
N ASP A 72 -12.64 -14.76 11.83
CA ASP A 72 -12.38 -15.54 13.03
C ASP A 72 -10.86 -15.68 13.19
N ILE A 73 -10.36 -15.24 14.35
CA ILE A 73 -8.92 -15.23 14.64
C ILE A 73 -8.34 -16.66 14.63
N GLY A 74 -9.15 -17.67 14.96
CA GLY A 74 -8.76 -19.08 14.87
C GLY A 74 -8.55 -19.57 13.44
N ASP A 75 -9.37 -19.11 12.51
CA ASP A 75 -9.31 -19.47 11.09
C ASP A 75 -8.17 -18.73 10.36
N TRP A 76 -7.81 -17.54 10.82
CA TRP A 76 -6.76 -16.72 10.20
C TRP A 76 -5.39 -17.42 10.17
N ILE A 77 -5.07 -18.22 11.19
CA ILE A 77 -3.81 -18.99 11.25
C ILE A 77 -3.79 -20.14 10.23
N LEU A 78 -4.94 -20.59 9.74
CA LEU A 78 -5.09 -21.79 8.91
C LEU A 78 -5.37 -21.49 7.43
N ASP A 79 -5.87 -20.31 7.08
CA ASP A 79 -6.32 -19.99 5.73
C ASP A 79 -5.45 -18.89 5.07
N LYS A 80 -4.62 -19.32 4.11
CA LYS A 80 -3.70 -18.45 3.35
C LYS A 80 -4.37 -17.53 2.33
N ASP A 81 -5.65 -17.74 2.02
CA ASP A 81 -6.41 -16.99 1.02
C ASP A 81 -7.29 -15.89 1.66
N THR A 82 -7.15 -15.66 2.97
CA THR A 82 -7.94 -14.65 3.69
C THR A 82 -7.55 -13.25 3.22
N THR A 83 -8.48 -12.54 2.63
CA THR A 83 -8.30 -11.13 2.24
C THR A 83 -8.19 -10.27 3.49
N MET A 84 -7.06 -9.57 3.63
CA MET A 84 -6.70 -8.74 4.79
C MET A 84 -7.43 -7.40 4.87
N ASP A 85 -8.45 -7.18 4.05
CA ASP A 85 -9.25 -5.96 4.04
C ASP A 85 -10.49 -6.09 4.94
N ILE A 86 -10.77 -5.07 5.74
CA ILE A 86 -12.01 -4.98 6.52
C ILE A 86 -13.09 -4.37 5.64
N LYS A 87 -14.21 -5.06 5.46
CA LYS A 87 -15.39 -4.55 4.74
C LYS A 87 -16.47 -4.21 5.74
N ALA A 88 -17.01 -3.01 5.63
CA ALA A 88 -18.06 -2.54 6.53
C ALA A 88 -19.15 -1.78 5.77
N GLU A 89 -20.34 -1.74 6.37
CA GLU A 89 -21.45 -0.91 5.94
C GLU A 89 -21.92 -0.07 7.13
N THR A 90 -21.99 1.26 6.93
CA THR A 90 -22.46 2.18 7.95
C THR A 90 -23.99 2.15 8.09
N ASP A 91 -24.48 2.71 9.19
CA ASP A 91 -25.91 2.94 9.43
C ASP A 91 -26.55 3.85 8.38
N SER A 92 -25.79 4.74 7.74
CA SER A 92 -26.24 5.53 6.57
C SER A 92 -26.19 4.79 5.24
N GLY A 93 -25.72 3.52 5.22
CA GLY A 93 -25.64 2.67 4.05
C GLY A 93 -24.42 2.89 3.17
N GLU A 94 -23.40 3.60 3.65
CA GLU A 94 -22.12 3.73 2.95
C GLU A 94 -21.34 2.42 3.04
N LEU A 95 -20.70 2.02 1.94
CA LEU A 95 -19.85 0.84 1.87
C LEU A 95 -18.38 1.25 2.05
N LEU A 96 -17.68 0.55 2.94
CA LEU A 96 -16.28 0.82 3.21
C LEU A 96 -15.42 -0.42 3.00
N THR A 97 -14.22 -0.19 2.50
CA THR A 97 -13.12 -1.16 2.54
C THR A 97 -11.93 -0.48 3.19
N ILE A 98 -11.39 -1.09 4.24
CA ILE A 98 -10.24 -0.58 4.98
C ILE A 98 -9.09 -1.57 4.80
N GLU A 99 -7.97 -1.08 4.30
CA GLU A 99 -6.77 -1.86 4.01
C GLU A 99 -5.58 -1.29 4.78
N MET A 100 -4.85 -2.18 5.47
CA MET A 100 -3.56 -1.86 6.07
C MET A 100 -2.46 -2.44 5.18
N GLN A 101 -1.45 -1.64 4.82
CA GLN A 101 -0.37 -2.07 3.94
C GLN A 101 0.99 -1.68 4.50
N VAL A 102 1.82 -2.66 4.78
CA VAL A 102 3.19 -2.47 5.30
C VAL A 102 4.21 -2.37 4.17
N SER A 103 4.09 -3.24 3.15
CA SER A 103 5.07 -3.35 2.09
C SER A 103 4.77 -2.46 0.88
N HIS A 104 5.82 -2.01 0.19
CA HIS A 104 5.71 -1.25 -1.06
C HIS A 104 5.38 -2.22 -2.21
N LEU A 105 4.15 -2.17 -2.72
CA LEU A 105 3.76 -2.87 -3.95
C LEU A 105 3.83 -1.91 -5.13
N THR A 106 4.51 -2.32 -6.22
CA THR A 106 4.70 -1.49 -7.42
C THR A 106 3.38 -0.99 -8.00
N ASP A 107 2.32 -1.84 -7.98
CA ASP A 107 1.01 -1.54 -8.57
C ASP A 107 -0.07 -1.22 -7.53
N TYR A 108 0.32 -0.83 -6.33
CA TYR A 108 -0.62 -0.62 -5.22
C TYR A 108 -1.76 0.35 -5.55
N ARG A 109 -1.47 1.47 -6.20
CA ARG A 109 -2.50 2.44 -6.63
C ARG A 109 -3.53 1.85 -7.59
N CYS A 110 -3.07 1.00 -8.52
CA CYS A 110 -3.96 0.27 -9.43
C CYS A 110 -4.83 -0.75 -8.69
N ARG A 111 -4.26 -1.43 -7.68
CA ARG A 111 -5.00 -2.36 -6.82
C ARG A 111 -6.09 -1.65 -6.04
N ILE A 112 -5.80 -0.53 -5.42
CA ILE A 112 -6.78 0.28 -4.67
C ILE A 112 -7.88 0.80 -5.59
N LEU A 113 -7.55 1.28 -6.80
CA LEU A 113 -8.54 1.67 -7.79
C LEU A 113 -9.46 0.50 -8.19
N PHE A 114 -8.89 -0.69 -8.40
CA PHE A 114 -9.67 -1.90 -8.70
C PHE A 114 -10.64 -2.26 -7.55
N TYR A 115 -10.20 -2.15 -6.30
CA TYR A 115 -11.06 -2.39 -5.13
C TYR A 115 -12.21 -1.38 -5.05
N GLY A 116 -11.93 -0.10 -5.27
CA GLY A 116 -12.98 0.92 -5.36
C GLY A 116 -14.02 0.62 -6.45
N GLY A 117 -13.57 0.20 -7.63
CA GLY A 117 -14.45 -0.21 -8.71
C GLY A 117 -15.33 -1.42 -8.35
N ARG A 118 -14.75 -2.43 -7.69
CA ARG A 118 -15.51 -3.59 -7.18
C ARG A 118 -16.53 -3.19 -6.11
N LEU A 119 -16.17 -2.29 -5.20
CA LEU A 119 -17.06 -1.83 -4.14
C LEU A 119 -18.27 -1.10 -4.72
N VAL A 120 -18.04 -0.18 -5.68
CA VAL A 120 -19.12 0.50 -6.42
C VAL A 120 -20.01 -0.50 -7.14
N ASN A 121 -19.42 -1.45 -7.88
CA ASN A 121 -20.19 -2.46 -8.61
C ASN A 121 -21.04 -3.33 -7.67
N SER A 122 -20.53 -3.68 -6.49
CA SER A 122 -21.24 -4.48 -5.49
C SER A 122 -22.41 -3.73 -4.84
N SER A 123 -22.45 -2.40 -4.97
CA SER A 123 -23.48 -1.55 -4.37
C SER A 123 -24.84 -1.63 -5.05
N LEU A 124 -24.90 -2.16 -6.26
CA LEU A 124 -26.12 -2.33 -7.05
C LEU A 124 -26.36 -3.80 -7.44
N LYS A 125 -27.62 -4.24 -7.38
CA LYS A 125 -28.04 -5.52 -7.94
C LYS A 125 -28.50 -5.34 -9.38
N SER A 126 -28.50 -6.45 -10.10
CA SER A 126 -29.02 -6.45 -11.48
C SER A 126 -30.48 -5.94 -11.55
N GLY A 127 -30.71 -4.93 -12.39
CA GLY A 127 -32.02 -4.32 -12.56
C GLY A 127 -32.36 -3.17 -11.62
N GLU A 128 -31.48 -2.84 -10.66
CA GLU A 128 -31.70 -1.67 -9.80
C GLU A 128 -31.34 -0.37 -10.53
N PRO A 129 -32.09 0.72 -10.27
CA PRO A 129 -31.74 2.05 -10.80
C PRO A 129 -30.36 2.52 -10.33
N TYR A 130 -29.58 3.16 -11.20
CA TYR A 130 -28.27 3.71 -10.86
C TYR A 130 -28.30 4.75 -9.72
N GLY A 131 -29.44 5.42 -9.51
CA GLY A 131 -29.64 6.34 -8.38
C GLY A 131 -29.52 5.69 -6.99
N ASN A 132 -29.73 4.35 -6.92
CA ASN A 132 -29.60 3.58 -5.68
C ASN A 132 -28.14 3.20 -5.35
N MET A 133 -27.19 3.59 -6.19
CA MET A 133 -25.77 3.33 -5.94
C MET A 133 -25.34 3.92 -4.60
N LYS A 134 -24.83 3.07 -3.72
CA LYS A 134 -24.31 3.49 -2.40
C LYS A 134 -23.00 4.22 -2.54
N LYS A 135 -22.73 5.15 -1.63
CA LYS A 135 -21.40 5.75 -1.51
C LYS A 135 -20.40 4.66 -1.10
N SER A 136 -19.30 4.59 -1.81
CA SER A 136 -18.22 3.61 -1.65
C SER A 136 -16.95 4.33 -1.27
N ILE A 137 -16.35 3.95 -0.15
CA ILE A 137 -15.17 4.60 0.40
C ILE A 137 -14.08 3.55 0.59
N VAL A 138 -12.91 3.79 0.01
CA VAL A 138 -11.72 2.96 0.23
C VAL A 138 -10.77 3.73 1.14
N VAL A 139 -10.47 3.16 2.30
CA VAL A 139 -9.48 3.68 3.25
C VAL A 139 -8.24 2.82 3.17
N SER A 140 -7.12 3.42 2.81
CA SER A 140 -5.83 2.77 2.70
C SER A 140 -4.86 3.38 3.71
N ILE A 141 -4.45 2.59 4.69
CA ILE A 141 -3.47 2.97 5.71
C ILE A 141 -2.14 2.32 5.32
N ILE A 142 -1.10 3.15 5.13
CA ILE A 142 0.17 2.70 4.55
C ILE A 142 1.32 3.10 5.47
N GLU A 143 2.18 2.14 5.82
CA GLU A 143 3.38 2.45 6.59
C GLU A 143 4.37 3.28 5.76
N SER A 144 4.53 2.98 4.49
CA SER A 144 5.46 3.63 3.56
C SER A 144 4.93 4.97 2.99
N LYS A 145 5.79 5.67 2.21
CA LYS A 145 5.44 6.90 1.49
C LYS A 145 5.09 6.58 0.05
N LEU A 146 3.82 6.75 -0.32
CA LEU A 146 3.29 6.45 -1.65
C LEU A 146 3.24 7.68 -2.56
N PHE A 147 2.85 8.82 -2.01
CA PHE A 147 2.70 10.09 -2.75
C PHE A 147 3.87 11.04 -2.49
N PRO A 148 4.09 12.05 -3.36
CA PRO A 148 5.12 13.07 -3.17
C PRO A 148 5.00 13.79 -1.82
N LYS A 149 6.09 14.47 -1.41
CA LYS A 149 6.19 15.11 -0.09
C LYS A 149 5.27 16.31 0.11
N ASP A 150 4.86 16.96 -0.97
CA ASP A 150 3.91 18.10 -0.98
C ASP A 150 2.47 17.66 -0.66
N ILE A 151 2.17 16.38 -0.80
CA ILE A 151 0.93 15.78 -0.31
C ILE A 151 1.13 15.37 1.15
N GLY A 152 0.27 15.85 2.05
CA GLY A 152 0.32 15.55 3.49
C GLY A 152 0.23 14.05 3.82
N CYS A 153 0.23 13.73 5.12
CA CYS A 153 0.10 12.32 5.56
C CYS A 153 -1.29 11.74 5.27
N HIS A 154 -2.31 12.59 5.14
CA HIS A 154 -3.64 12.21 4.71
C HIS A 154 -3.98 12.86 3.37
N SER A 155 -4.54 12.09 2.45
CA SER A 155 -4.97 12.58 1.15
C SER A 155 -6.28 11.93 0.71
N ILE A 156 -7.13 12.73 0.04
CA ILE A 156 -8.45 12.31 -0.41
C ILE A 156 -8.49 12.43 -1.94
N PHE A 157 -8.86 11.34 -2.60
CA PHE A 157 -9.05 11.30 -4.05
C PHE A 157 -10.51 11.03 -4.37
N SER A 158 -11.05 11.76 -5.34
CA SER A 158 -12.42 11.61 -5.86
C SER A 158 -12.44 11.90 -7.35
N VAL A 159 -13.50 11.47 -8.03
CA VAL A 159 -13.67 11.74 -9.48
C VAL A 159 -14.08 13.19 -9.69
N ARG A 160 -13.24 13.94 -10.41
CA ARG A 160 -13.43 15.39 -10.66
C ARG A 160 -13.12 15.75 -12.11
N GLU A 161 -13.76 16.82 -12.58
CA GLU A 161 -13.40 17.48 -13.84
C GLU A 161 -11.99 18.09 -13.71
N GLN A 162 -11.16 17.87 -14.72
CA GLN A 162 -9.72 18.11 -14.63
C GLN A 162 -9.33 19.58 -14.51
N ASN A 163 -10.06 20.50 -15.18
CA ASN A 163 -9.68 21.91 -15.26
C ASN A 163 -10.27 22.74 -14.11
N THR A 164 -11.50 22.44 -13.72
CA THR A 164 -12.25 23.23 -12.73
C THR A 164 -12.28 22.57 -11.34
N GLY A 165 -11.90 21.30 -11.25
CA GLY A 165 -12.02 20.52 -10.02
C GLY A 165 -13.46 20.18 -9.63
N HIS A 166 -14.45 20.44 -10.50
CA HIS A 166 -15.84 20.15 -10.21
C HIS A 166 -16.03 18.65 -9.95
N ARG A 167 -16.70 18.30 -8.84
CA ARG A 167 -16.96 16.90 -8.47
C ARG A 167 -17.94 16.28 -9.47
N PHE A 168 -17.56 15.18 -10.11
CA PHE A 168 -18.41 14.45 -11.03
C PHE A 168 -19.59 13.77 -10.31
N CYS A 169 -19.29 13.05 -9.22
CA CYS A 169 -20.28 12.49 -8.30
C CYS A 169 -19.63 12.23 -6.93
N ASP A 170 -20.42 11.92 -5.93
CA ASP A 170 -19.98 11.64 -4.55
C ASP A 170 -19.94 10.13 -4.21
N ARG A 171 -20.05 9.27 -5.22
CA ARG A 171 -20.24 7.82 -5.03
C ARG A 171 -18.95 7.05 -4.79
N LEU A 172 -17.79 7.63 -5.06
CA LEU A 172 -16.50 6.96 -4.86
C LEU A 172 -15.47 7.93 -4.29
N GLU A 173 -14.88 7.56 -3.16
CA GLU A 173 -13.79 8.29 -2.53
C GLU A 173 -12.69 7.32 -2.08
N PHE A 174 -11.43 7.79 -2.17
CA PHE A 174 -10.27 7.08 -1.67
C PHE A 174 -9.57 7.95 -0.63
N HIS A 175 -9.35 7.41 0.56
CA HIS A 175 -8.60 8.04 1.63
C HIS A 175 -7.29 7.28 1.82
N PHE A 176 -6.17 8.00 1.78
CA PHE A 176 -4.86 7.42 2.06
C PHE A 176 -4.30 8.07 3.32
N LEU A 177 -3.90 7.25 4.28
CA LEU A 177 -3.18 7.66 5.48
C LEU A 177 -1.77 7.07 5.44
N GLU A 178 -0.77 7.91 5.14
CA GLU A 178 0.63 7.52 5.01
C GLU A 178 1.37 7.74 6.34
N LEU A 179 1.46 6.70 7.16
CA LEU A 179 2.07 6.75 8.49
C LEU A 179 3.55 7.20 8.44
N GLY A 180 4.26 6.86 7.36
CA GLY A 180 5.65 7.25 7.15
C GLY A 180 5.89 8.75 6.94
N LYS A 181 4.83 9.57 6.79
CA LYS A 181 4.94 11.02 6.62
C LYS A 181 4.74 11.82 7.90
N VAL A 182 4.21 11.21 8.96
CA VAL A 182 4.00 11.91 10.23
C VAL A 182 5.32 12.15 10.96
N ASP A 183 5.50 13.33 11.55
CA ASP A 183 6.61 13.60 12.48
C ASP A 183 6.13 13.39 13.92
N PRO A 184 6.58 12.31 14.59
CA PRO A 184 6.14 12.02 15.95
C PRO A 184 6.69 12.98 17.01
N ARG A 185 7.59 13.89 16.63
CA ARG A 185 8.19 14.91 17.53
C ARG A 185 7.49 16.25 17.43
N LYS A 186 6.52 16.42 16.54
CA LYS A 186 5.68 17.61 16.48
C LYS A 186 4.91 17.75 17.81
N PRO A 187 4.81 18.95 18.39
CA PRO A 187 4.03 19.16 19.60
C PRO A 187 2.59 18.67 19.43
N LEU A 188 2.03 17.96 20.42
CA LEU A 188 0.72 17.33 20.32
C LEU A 188 -0.41 18.35 20.16
N GLU A 189 -0.27 19.53 20.73
CA GLU A 189 -1.18 20.67 20.58
C GLU A 189 -1.25 21.23 19.16
N GLU A 190 -0.20 21.02 18.37
CA GLU A 190 -0.14 21.43 16.96
C GLU A 190 -0.61 20.32 16.00
N MET A 191 -0.76 19.10 16.49
CA MET A 191 -1.18 17.96 15.67
C MET A 191 -2.68 17.98 15.42
N THR A 192 -3.06 17.71 14.18
CA THR A 192 -4.45 17.39 13.84
C THR A 192 -4.84 16.01 14.40
N GLN A 193 -6.15 15.73 14.51
CA GLN A 193 -6.64 14.41 14.94
C GLN A 193 -6.10 13.28 14.07
N ILE A 194 -5.97 13.53 12.76
CA ILE A 194 -5.39 12.55 11.79
C ILE A 194 -3.90 12.32 12.06
N GLU A 195 -3.13 13.36 12.35
CA GLU A 195 -1.71 13.23 12.70
C GLU A 195 -1.55 12.46 14.01
N LYS A 196 -2.36 12.73 15.02
CA LYS A 196 -2.38 11.98 16.29
C LYS A 196 -2.72 10.50 16.06
N LEU A 197 -3.72 10.20 15.22
CA LEU A 197 -4.06 8.84 14.84
C LEU A 197 -2.89 8.16 14.13
N ALA A 198 -2.23 8.85 13.20
CA ALA A 198 -1.08 8.30 12.47
C ALA A 198 0.11 8.02 13.40
N VAL A 199 0.38 8.91 14.37
CA VAL A 199 1.39 8.69 15.42
C VAL A 199 1.01 7.47 16.27
N TYR A 200 -0.23 7.37 16.72
CA TYR A 200 -0.71 6.23 17.49
C TYR A 200 -0.54 4.91 16.72
N LEU A 201 -1.05 4.83 15.50
CA LEU A 201 -0.96 3.61 14.68
C LEU A 201 0.49 3.18 14.45
N ARG A 202 1.41 4.13 14.32
CA ARG A 202 2.79 3.84 13.97
C ARG A 202 3.69 3.56 15.17
N TYR A 203 3.45 4.19 16.31
CA TYR A 203 4.39 4.23 17.44
C TYR A 203 3.82 3.71 18.76
N ALA A 204 2.59 3.18 18.79
CA ALA A 204 2.00 2.66 20.02
C ALA A 204 2.77 1.50 20.69
N ASP A 205 3.64 0.83 19.92
CA ASP A 205 4.53 -0.24 20.39
C ASP A 205 5.94 0.23 20.75
N ASP A 206 6.28 1.50 20.52
CA ASP A 206 7.62 2.06 20.75
C ASP A 206 7.69 2.78 22.10
N GLU A 207 8.51 2.25 23.01
CA GLU A 207 8.69 2.80 24.37
C GLU A 207 9.20 4.25 24.37
N ASN A 208 9.90 4.69 23.30
CA ASN A 208 10.39 6.07 23.20
C ASN A 208 9.25 7.11 23.06
N TYR A 209 8.07 6.67 22.64
CA TYR A 209 6.90 7.53 22.42
C TYR A 209 5.77 7.27 23.44
N LYS A 210 6.04 6.49 24.48
CA LYS A 210 5.05 6.07 25.48
C LYS A 210 4.24 7.21 26.06
N ASP A 211 4.90 8.28 26.48
CA ASP A 211 4.24 9.44 27.10
C ASP A 211 3.31 10.16 26.09
N SER A 212 3.81 10.39 24.88
CA SER A 212 3.01 10.99 23.80
C SER A 212 1.82 10.12 23.42
N ILE A 213 2.00 8.79 23.34
CA ILE A 213 0.92 7.85 23.06
C ILE A 213 -0.12 7.86 24.18
N GLN A 214 0.30 7.93 25.45
CA GLN A 214 -0.62 8.01 26.58
C GLN A 214 -1.46 9.29 26.54
N GLU A 215 -0.87 10.42 26.19
CA GLU A 215 -1.55 11.69 26.03
C GLU A 215 -2.54 11.67 24.84
N ILE A 216 -2.13 11.13 23.68
CA ILE A 216 -3.00 10.93 22.51
C ILE A 216 -4.20 10.08 22.89
N CYS A 217 -4.00 8.93 23.55
CA CYS A 217 -5.09 8.07 24.02
C CYS A 217 -6.03 8.80 24.99
N GLY A 218 -5.51 9.71 25.82
CA GLY A 218 -6.32 10.49 26.76
C GLY A 218 -7.15 11.59 26.11
N SER A 219 -6.80 12.03 24.89
CA SER A 219 -7.44 13.15 24.20
C SER A 219 -8.43 12.74 23.10
N GLU A 220 -8.35 11.51 22.59
CA GLU A 220 -9.12 11.06 21.42
C GLU A 220 -9.90 9.78 21.74
N GLU A 221 -11.22 9.92 21.96
CA GLU A 221 -12.10 8.81 22.37
C GLU A 221 -12.03 7.59 21.42
N GLY A 222 -11.98 7.82 20.11
CA GLY A 222 -11.87 6.75 19.14
C GLY A 222 -10.56 5.94 19.26
N ILE A 223 -9.48 6.56 19.74
CA ILE A 223 -8.18 5.91 19.96
C ILE A 223 -8.17 5.13 21.28
N ILE A 224 -8.86 5.61 22.32
CA ILE A 224 -8.97 4.92 23.62
C ILE A 224 -9.55 3.52 23.45
N MET A 225 -10.60 3.37 22.63
CA MET A 225 -11.23 2.06 22.39
C MET A 225 -10.25 1.07 21.75
N ALA A 226 -9.51 1.53 20.75
CA ALA A 226 -8.48 0.72 20.10
C ALA A 226 -7.35 0.35 21.06
N GLU A 227 -6.87 1.28 21.89
CA GLU A 227 -5.81 1.03 22.88
C GLU A 227 -6.25 0.00 23.93
N ASN A 228 -7.51 0.06 24.39
CA ASN A 228 -8.03 -0.92 25.33
C ASN A 228 -8.01 -2.34 24.74
N LEU A 229 -8.41 -2.50 23.48
CA LEU A 229 -8.31 -3.78 22.77
C LEU A 229 -6.85 -4.20 22.55
N TYR A 230 -5.99 -3.26 22.16
CA TYR A 230 -4.57 -3.54 21.93
C TYR A 230 -3.86 -4.06 23.18
N ARG A 231 -4.23 -3.60 24.37
CA ARG A 231 -3.71 -4.11 25.64
C ARG A 231 -4.12 -5.54 25.94
N THR A 232 -5.20 -6.03 25.32
CA THR A 232 -5.66 -7.43 25.53
C THR A 232 -4.94 -8.44 24.63
N VAL A 233 -4.14 -7.99 23.65
CA VAL A 233 -3.38 -8.90 22.77
C VAL A 233 -2.36 -9.68 23.59
N THR A 234 -2.53 -11.00 23.63
CA THR A 234 -1.71 -11.90 24.46
C THR A 234 -0.31 -12.10 23.91
N LYS A 235 0.58 -12.69 24.71
CA LYS A 235 1.93 -13.03 24.25
C LYS A 235 1.89 -14.10 23.17
N GLU A 236 1.01 -15.10 23.34
CA GLU A 236 0.81 -16.21 22.42
C GLU A 236 0.30 -15.72 21.07
N GLU A 237 -0.69 -14.82 21.07
CA GLU A 237 -1.19 -14.17 19.84
C GLU A 237 -0.07 -13.42 19.12
N ARG A 238 0.77 -12.68 19.85
CA ARG A 238 1.93 -11.95 19.27
C ARG A 238 2.96 -12.89 18.66
N GLU A 239 3.29 -14.00 19.35
CA GLU A 239 4.25 -14.98 18.84
C GLU A 239 3.74 -15.67 17.57
N ALA A 240 2.46 -16.01 17.51
CA ALA A 240 1.82 -16.58 16.33
C ALA A 240 1.86 -15.58 15.15
N ALA A 241 1.45 -14.34 15.37
CA ALA A 241 1.47 -13.29 14.36
C ALA A 241 2.90 -12.98 13.84
N TRP A 242 3.92 -12.96 14.73
CA TRP A 242 5.31 -12.84 14.31
C TRP A 242 5.80 -14.01 13.47
N ALA A 243 5.36 -15.24 13.79
CA ALA A 243 5.71 -16.42 13.00
C ALA A 243 5.16 -16.32 11.57
N GLU A 244 3.94 -15.82 11.43
CA GLU A 244 3.30 -15.62 10.12
C GLU A 244 3.92 -14.48 9.33
N CYS A 245 4.17 -13.34 9.95
CA CYS A 245 4.90 -12.24 9.29
C CYS A 245 6.25 -12.70 8.73
N ARG A 246 6.97 -13.55 9.46
CA ARG A 246 8.23 -14.13 8.97
C ARG A 246 8.01 -15.02 7.74
N MET A 247 6.93 -15.83 7.73
CA MET A 247 6.59 -16.64 6.56
C MET A 247 6.22 -15.78 5.35
N MET A 248 5.35 -14.78 5.52
CA MET A 248 4.97 -13.85 4.46
C MET A 248 6.20 -13.13 3.88
N TYR A 249 7.07 -12.61 4.75
CA TYR A 249 8.33 -11.99 4.32
C TYR A 249 9.19 -12.93 3.47
N GLN A 250 9.29 -14.22 3.84
CA GLN A 250 10.04 -15.20 3.05
C GLN A 250 9.42 -15.42 1.66
N HIS A 251 8.08 -15.46 1.57
CA HIS A 251 7.36 -15.58 0.31
C HIS A 251 7.54 -14.33 -0.57
N ASP A 252 7.42 -13.14 0.01
CA ASP A 252 7.64 -11.88 -0.70
C ASP A 252 9.06 -11.77 -1.25
N MET A 253 10.06 -12.12 -0.43
CA MET A 253 11.46 -12.14 -0.85
C MET A 253 11.72 -13.17 -1.95
N ALA A 254 11.06 -14.32 -1.92
CA ALA A 254 11.16 -15.32 -2.98
C ALA A 254 10.54 -14.80 -4.29
N SER A 255 9.37 -14.17 -4.22
CA SER A 255 8.69 -13.56 -5.37
C SER A 255 9.51 -12.42 -5.97
N MET A 256 10.03 -11.50 -5.15
CA MET A 256 10.90 -10.40 -5.59
C MET A 256 12.17 -10.91 -6.30
N ARG A 257 12.80 -11.98 -5.77
CA ARG A 257 13.98 -12.60 -6.41
C ARG A 257 13.63 -13.20 -7.76
N GLU A 258 12.48 -13.87 -7.86
CA GLU A 258 12.04 -14.46 -9.12
C GLU A 258 11.72 -13.39 -10.16
N ASP A 259 11.07 -12.29 -9.76
CA ASP A 259 10.76 -11.17 -10.65
C ASP A 259 12.04 -10.45 -11.13
N ALA A 260 12.99 -10.21 -10.22
CA ALA A 260 14.29 -9.67 -10.59
C ALA A 260 15.05 -10.60 -11.56
N ARG A 261 14.97 -11.93 -11.35
CA ARG A 261 15.56 -12.92 -12.25
C ARG A 261 14.90 -12.90 -13.63
N LYS A 262 13.58 -12.82 -13.70
CA LYS A 262 12.83 -12.71 -14.96
C LYS A 262 13.18 -11.42 -15.71
N ALA A 263 13.19 -10.30 -15.01
CA ALA A 263 13.55 -9.00 -15.57
C ALA A 263 15.00 -8.98 -16.09
N GLY A 264 15.95 -9.51 -15.31
CA GLY A 264 17.34 -9.64 -15.74
C GLY A 264 17.52 -10.54 -16.96
N ARG A 265 16.77 -11.66 -17.01
CA ARG A 265 16.80 -12.54 -18.18
C ARG A 265 16.22 -11.88 -19.44
N ALA A 266 15.11 -11.15 -19.31
CA ALA A 266 14.50 -10.43 -20.43
C ALA A 266 15.43 -9.32 -20.96
N ALA A 267 16.05 -8.55 -20.06
CA ALA A 267 17.03 -7.53 -20.43
C ALA A 267 18.26 -8.13 -21.14
N GLY A 268 18.82 -9.22 -20.59
CA GLY A 268 19.96 -9.91 -21.20
C GLY A 268 19.64 -10.53 -22.57
N LEU A 269 18.40 -11.02 -22.76
CA LEU A 269 17.97 -11.54 -24.07
C LEU A 269 17.86 -10.38 -25.08
N ALA A 270 17.24 -9.28 -24.72
CA ALA A 270 17.11 -8.11 -25.60
C ALA A 270 18.49 -7.51 -25.97
N GLU A 271 19.40 -7.41 -25.00
CA GLU A 271 20.77 -6.96 -25.25
C GLU A 271 21.52 -7.92 -26.16
N GLY A 272 21.42 -9.25 -25.94
CA GLY A 272 22.03 -10.27 -26.78
C GLY A 272 21.48 -10.24 -28.20
N GLU A 273 20.20 -10.07 -28.41
CA GLU A 273 19.57 -9.91 -29.72
C GLU A 273 20.08 -8.64 -30.45
N ALA A 274 20.19 -7.52 -29.75
CA ALA A 274 20.70 -6.27 -30.32
C ALA A 274 22.18 -6.41 -30.76
N ILE A 275 23.02 -7.00 -29.90
CA ILE A 275 24.43 -7.26 -30.21
C ILE A 275 24.55 -8.23 -31.40
N GLY A 276 23.79 -9.31 -31.40
CA GLY A 276 23.78 -10.28 -32.48
C GLY A 276 23.33 -9.68 -33.82
N ALA A 277 22.31 -8.84 -33.80
CA ALA A 277 21.85 -8.12 -34.98
C ALA A 277 22.91 -7.17 -35.52
N ALA A 278 23.56 -6.39 -34.66
CA ALA A 278 24.64 -5.48 -35.06
C ALA A 278 25.87 -6.23 -35.64
N GLN A 279 26.25 -7.35 -35.03
CA GLN A 279 27.35 -8.19 -35.56
C GLN A 279 27.00 -8.74 -36.94
N LYS A 280 25.78 -9.23 -37.10
CA LYS A 280 25.33 -9.79 -38.39
C LYS A 280 25.26 -8.72 -39.48
N GLN A 281 24.82 -7.48 -39.14
CA GLN A 281 24.87 -6.36 -40.09
C GLN A 281 26.28 -6.03 -40.53
N ARG A 282 27.26 -6.01 -39.64
CA ARG A 282 28.67 -5.77 -39.95
C ARG A 282 29.26 -6.90 -40.81
N GLU A 283 28.92 -8.14 -40.49
CA GLU A 283 29.37 -9.31 -41.31
C GLU A 283 28.83 -9.25 -42.74
N ILE A 284 27.54 -8.91 -42.90
CA ILE A 284 26.94 -8.75 -44.24
C ILE A 284 27.61 -7.60 -44.97
N ALA A 285 27.84 -6.43 -44.33
CA ALA A 285 28.52 -5.31 -44.95
C ALA A 285 29.94 -5.67 -45.42
N LYS A 286 30.69 -6.38 -44.58
CA LYS A 286 32.03 -6.87 -44.93
C LYS A 286 32.03 -7.82 -46.15
N ASN A 287 31.09 -8.74 -46.19
CA ASN A 287 30.95 -9.65 -47.31
C ASN A 287 30.60 -8.94 -48.62
N LEU A 288 29.68 -7.94 -48.55
CA LEU A 288 29.32 -7.12 -49.70
C LEU A 288 30.51 -6.27 -50.21
N LYS A 289 31.33 -5.75 -49.30
CA LYS A 289 32.55 -4.98 -49.62
C LYS A 289 33.57 -5.87 -50.35
N VAL A 290 33.78 -7.11 -49.89
CA VAL A 290 34.66 -8.11 -50.58
C VAL A 290 34.14 -8.46 -51.97
N LEU A 291 32.81 -8.48 -52.16
CA LEU A 291 32.20 -8.74 -53.47
C LEU A 291 32.23 -7.52 -54.41
N GLY A 292 32.80 -6.38 -54.00
CA GLY A 292 32.95 -5.19 -54.83
C GLY A 292 31.67 -4.34 -54.94
N VAL A 293 30.71 -4.53 -54.05
CA VAL A 293 29.49 -3.66 -53.97
C VAL A 293 29.88 -2.26 -53.49
N GLY A 294 29.28 -1.25 -54.10
CA GLY A 294 29.56 0.16 -53.75
C GLY A 294 29.12 0.54 -52.33
N THR A 295 29.83 1.47 -51.69
CA THR A 295 29.57 1.93 -50.32
C THR A 295 28.12 2.35 -50.12
N ALA A 296 27.52 3.09 -51.08
CA ALA A 296 26.14 3.58 -51.01
C ALA A 296 25.09 2.42 -50.96
N GLU A 297 25.31 1.35 -51.70
CA GLU A 297 24.47 0.16 -51.73
C GLU A 297 24.63 -0.64 -50.44
N ILE A 298 25.84 -0.71 -49.88
CA ILE A 298 26.10 -1.40 -48.58
C ILE A 298 25.38 -0.69 -47.46
N ILE A 299 25.47 0.65 -47.41
CA ILE A 299 24.73 1.48 -46.40
C ILE A 299 23.23 1.20 -46.50
N LYS A 300 22.69 1.22 -47.72
CA LYS A 300 21.25 1.00 -47.95
C LYS A 300 20.81 -0.41 -47.58
N ALA A 301 21.64 -1.42 -47.77
CA ALA A 301 21.34 -2.81 -47.49
C ALA A 301 21.48 -3.17 -46.01
N THR A 302 22.41 -2.54 -45.29
CA THR A 302 22.74 -2.90 -43.89
C THR A 302 22.29 -1.91 -42.85
N GLY A 303 22.02 -0.65 -43.23
CA GLY A 303 21.68 0.44 -42.32
C GLY A 303 22.87 0.99 -41.50
N LEU A 304 24.12 0.53 -41.81
CA LEU A 304 25.33 1.06 -41.20
C LEU A 304 25.64 2.48 -41.73
N SER A 305 26.35 3.29 -40.95
CA SER A 305 26.82 4.59 -41.39
C SER A 305 27.96 4.46 -42.43
N ALA A 306 28.22 5.55 -43.17
CA ALA A 306 29.33 5.57 -44.14
C ALA A 306 30.68 5.31 -43.47
N GLU A 307 30.88 5.89 -42.29
CA GLU A 307 32.09 5.71 -41.47
C GLU A 307 32.28 4.24 -41.04
N GLU A 308 31.20 3.61 -40.58
CA GLU A 308 31.23 2.20 -40.19
C GLU A 308 31.51 1.27 -41.36
N VAL A 309 31.03 1.58 -42.57
CA VAL A 309 31.34 0.80 -43.79
C VAL A 309 32.77 1.02 -44.27
N GLU A 310 33.34 2.20 -44.08
CA GLU A 310 34.73 2.50 -44.41
C GLU A 310 35.72 1.77 -43.50
N GLU A 311 35.42 1.63 -42.24
CA GLU A 311 36.23 0.93 -41.22
C GLU A 311 36.21 -0.60 -41.34
N LEU A 312 35.32 -1.18 -42.12
CA LEU A 312 35.25 -2.63 -42.39
C LEU A 312 36.25 -3.08 -43.48
#